data_2441cfaeb5bb9539b96458e5be10d1f3
#
_entry.id   2441cfaeb5bb9539b96458e5be10d1f3
#
_cell.length_a   1.000
_cell.length_b   1.000
_cell.length_c   1.000
_cell.angle_alpha   90.00
_cell.angle_beta   90.00
_cell.angle_gamma   90.00
#
_symmetry.space_group_name_H-M   'P 1'
#
loop_
_entity.id
_entity.type
_entity.pdbx_description
1 polymer ?
#
loop_
_entity_poly.entity_id
_entity_poly.type
_entity_poly.pdbx_seq_one_letter_code
_entity_poly.pdbx_strand_id
1 'polypeptide(L)'
;MTFDILCKSQNGRRNTELLRIRCQKGKAKWLFAFTARHHACETTANPVLEGIVDEILSGSPEGEWIRDNADCVFVPFMDKDGVEDGDQGKNRRPHDHNRDYMAGIYTSVRAFKELLVRESHGKRIVFFDLHSPHVRSFPNCPEQDCAFTFGSPVAKNNARVNAFRRNWMETAKGGALAYDGKNDIKAGKGYSVKMEKDRDAGLLSSRYWVEAQPNCWMSTCCEFGYSLCNGIYSQAGGRELGRSLLKAAARTVKSLAK
;
A
#
# COMPACT_ATOMS: atom_id res chain seq x y z
N MET A 1 -18.27 -8.84 -0.05
CA MET A 1 -17.23 -8.48 0.93
C MET A 1 -17.23 -9.52 2.05
N THR A 2 -16.06 -10.05 2.41
CA THR A 2 -15.90 -11.03 3.50
C THR A 2 -14.76 -10.60 4.42
N PHE A 3 -14.92 -10.89 5.71
CA PHE A 3 -13.88 -10.73 6.72
C PHE A 3 -13.38 -12.10 7.12
N ASP A 4 -12.07 -12.29 7.06
CA ASP A 4 -11.40 -13.55 7.33
C ASP A 4 -10.20 -13.34 8.27
N ILE A 5 -9.58 -14.42 8.68
CA ILE A 5 -8.30 -14.42 9.38
C ILE A 5 -7.21 -14.80 8.37
N LEU A 6 -6.22 -13.93 8.18
CA LEU A 6 -5.04 -14.24 7.38
C LEU A 6 -4.21 -15.34 8.04
N CYS A 7 -3.88 -15.13 9.32
CA CYS A 7 -3.11 -16.06 10.13
C CYS A 7 -3.22 -15.69 11.62
N LYS A 8 -2.65 -16.52 12.50
CA LYS A 8 -2.31 -16.11 13.85
C LYS A 8 -1.15 -15.12 13.82
N SER A 9 -1.17 -14.13 14.73
CA SER A 9 -0.07 -13.20 14.93
C SER A 9 1.22 -13.91 15.37
N GLN A 10 2.35 -13.25 15.36
CA GLN A 10 3.65 -13.85 15.68
C GLN A 10 3.70 -14.48 17.07
N ASN A 11 3.06 -13.87 18.06
CA ASN A 11 2.96 -14.42 19.42
C ASN A 11 1.85 -15.48 19.58
N GLY A 12 1.07 -15.77 18.55
CA GLY A 12 -0.02 -16.75 18.51
C GLY A 12 -1.32 -16.34 19.24
N ARG A 13 -1.33 -15.20 19.92
CA ARG A 13 -2.46 -14.78 20.77
C ARG A 13 -3.58 -14.07 20.02
N ARG A 14 -3.27 -13.42 18.90
CA ARG A 14 -4.18 -12.57 18.13
C ARG A 14 -4.41 -13.13 16.74
N ASN A 15 -5.40 -12.61 16.06
CA ASN A 15 -5.66 -12.92 14.66
C ASN A 15 -5.23 -11.71 13.82
N THR A 16 -4.47 -11.94 12.74
CA THR A 16 -4.24 -10.95 11.70
C THR A 16 -5.40 -11.01 10.74
N GLU A 17 -6.10 -9.90 10.60
CA GLU A 17 -7.34 -9.80 9.83
C GLU A 17 -7.05 -9.72 8.32
N LEU A 18 -8.01 -10.22 7.55
CA LEU A 18 -8.03 -10.15 6.09
C LEU A 18 -9.42 -9.76 5.61
N LEU A 19 -9.52 -8.68 4.85
CA LEU A 19 -10.73 -8.30 4.15
C LEU A 19 -10.63 -8.67 2.67
N ARG A 20 -11.69 -9.24 2.10
CA ARG A 20 -11.80 -9.53 0.66
C ARG A 20 -13.03 -8.91 0.05
N ILE A 21 -12.87 -8.34 -1.15
CA ILE A 21 -13.98 -7.95 -2.01
C ILE A 21 -13.78 -8.70 -3.33
N ARG A 22 -14.72 -9.56 -3.70
CA ARG A 22 -14.64 -10.38 -4.89
C ARG A 22 -15.27 -9.68 -6.10
N CYS A 23 -14.70 -9.94 -7.27
CA CYS A 23 -15.26 -9.50 -8.54
C CYS A 23 -16.72 -9.95 -8.69
N GLN A 24 -17.59 -9.06 -9.13
CA GLN A 24 -19.03 -9.32 -9.29
C GLN A 24 -19.37 -9.90 -10.64
N LYS A 25 -18.57 -9.65 -11.68
CA LYS A 25 -18.82 -10.10 -13.06
C LYS A 25 -17.85 -11.21 -13.48
N GLY A 26 -18.07 -12.43 -12.96
CA GLY A 26 -17.36 -13.62 -13.38
C GLY A 26 -15.91 -13.67 -12.93
N LYS A 27 -14.94 -13.86 -13.85
CA LYS A 27 -13.53 -14.06 -13.52
C LYS A 27 -12.78 -12.74 -13.48
N ALA A 28 -12.22 -12.39 -12.33
CA ALA A 28 -11.38 -11.23 -12.16
C ALA A 28 -10.13 -11.28 -13.05
N LYS A 29 -9.82 -10.19 -13.72
CA LYS A 29 -8.58 -10.00 -14.49
C LYS A 29 -7.45 -9.39 -13.65
N TRP A 30 -7.81 -8.77 -12.54
CA TRP A 30 -6.94 -8.00 -11.66
C TRP A 30 -7.04 -8.48 -10.23
N LEU A 31 -5.93 -8.40 -9.52
CA LEU A 31 -5.87 -8.45 -8.06
C LEU A 31 -5.33 -7.11 -7.56
N PHE A 32 -6.17 -6.36 -6.84
CA PHE A 32 -5.72 -5.21 -6.07
C PHE A 32 -5.41 -5.68 -4.65
N ALA A 33 -4.18 -5.48 -4.22
CA ALA A 33 -3.73 -5.88 -2.89
C ALA A 33 -3.21 -4.68 -2.11
N PHE A 34 -3.62 -4.60 -0.85
CA PHE A 34 -3.28 -3.49 0.04
C PHE A 34 -2.79 -4.04 1.38
N THR A 35 -1.68 -3.50 1.85
CA THR A 35 -1.16 -3.77 3.19
C THR A 35 -0.99 -2.46 3.95
N ALA A 36 -1.17 -2.50 5.26
CA ALA A 36 -0.90 -1.38 6.15
C ALA A 36 -0.29 -1.89 7.47
N ARG A 37 0.32 -0.98 8.21
CA ARG A 37 0.84 -1.24 9.55
C ARG A 37 1.89 -2.35 9.61
N HIS A 38 2.78 -2.45 8.62
CA HIS A 38 4.05 -3.16 8.78
C HIS A 38 4.87 -2.55 9.93
N HIS A 39 4.76 -1.23 10.11
CA HIS A 39 5.22 -0.55 11.30
C HIS A 39 4.00 -0.16 12.13
N ALA A 40 3.97 -0.65 13.35
CA ALA A 40 2.78 -0.62 14.21
C ALA A 40 2.26 0.80 14.53
N CYS A 41 3.15 1.79 14.62
CA CYS A 41 2.79 3.18 14.94
C CYS A 41 2.14 3.96 13.77
N GLU A 42 2.18 3.46 12.55
CA GLU A 42 1.81 4.21 11.34
C GLU A 42 0.29 4.27 11.12
N THR A 43 -0.43 4.89 12.06
CA THR A 43 -1.90 4.86 12.19
C THR A 43 -2.64 5.58 11.06
N THR A 44 -2.03 6.57 10.40
CA THR A 44 -2.68 7.38 9.36
C THR A 44 -2.97 6.59 8.08
N ALA A 45 -2.29 5.45 7.88
CA ALA A 45 -2.57 4.54 6.78
C ALA A 45 -3.96 3.89 6.85
N ASN A 46 -4.52 3.67 8.06
CA ASN A 46 -5.80 2.99 8.21
C ASN A 46 -7.00 3.80 7.70
N PRO A 47 -7.20 5.10 8.03
CA PRO A 47 -8.27 5.90 7.42
C PRO A 47 -8.17 5.97 5.89
N VAL A 48 -6.95 5.97 5.34
CA VAL A 48 -6.78 5.89 3.87
C VAL A 48 -7.25 4.55 3.34
N LEU A 49 -6.91 3.45 4.02
CA LEU A 49 -7.37 2.10 3.66
C LEU A 49 -8.90 2.00 3.72
N GLU A 50 -9.53 2.57 4.74
CA GLU A 50 -11.00 2.66 4.85
C GLU A 50 -11.59 3.41 3.65
N GLY A 51 -11.02 4.55 3.28
CA GLY A 51 -11.45 5.31 2.12
C GLY A 51 -11.32 4.57 0.79
N ILE A 52 -10.31 3.72 0.64
CA ILE A 52 -10.16 2.83 -0.51
C ILE A 52 -11.34 1.83 -0.55
N VAL A 53 -11.67 1.21 0.59
CA VAL A 53 -12.81 0.29 0.69
C VAL A 53 -14.13 0.99 0.38
N ASP A 54 -14.36 2.18 0.96
CA ASP A 54 -15.54 3.00 0.71
C ASP A 54 -15.70 3.30 -0.79
N GLU A 55 -14.62 3.65 -1.48
CA GLU A 55 -14.67 3.95 -2.91
C GLU A 55 -15.00 2.71 -3.74
N ILE A 56 -14.45 1.54 -3.40
CA ILE A 56 -14.81 0.28 -4.07
C ILE A 56 -16.29 -0.02 -3.93
N LEU A 57 -16.87 0.25 -2.76
CA LEU A 57 -18.27 -0.02 -2.47
C LEU A 57 -19.23 1.08 -2.94
N SER A 58 -18.70 2.22 -3.40
CA SER A 58 -19.50 3.34 -3.88
C SER A 58 -20.13 3.09 -5.24
N GLY A 59 -21.11 3.93 -5.64
CA GLY A 59 -21.68 3.97 -6.98
C GLY A 59 -20.84 4.77 -8.00
N SER A 60 -19.58 5.07 -7.70
CA SER A 60 -18.72 5.79 -8.65
C SER A 60 -18.33 4.90 -9.84
N PRO A 61 -18.05 5.49 -11.03
CA PRO A 61 -17.60 4.73 -12.19
C PRO A 61 -16.31 3.94 -11.97
N GLU A 62 -15.42 4.43 -11.10
CA GLU A 62 -14.19 3.74 -10.74
C GLU A 62 -14.45 2.58 -9.78
N GLY A 63 -15.29 2.78 -8.76
CA GLY A 63 -15.70 1.74 -7.82
C GLY A 63 -16.43 0.59 -8.54
N GLU A 64 -17.36 0.91 -9.41
CA GLU A 64 -18.07 -0.08 -10.25
C GLU A 64 -17.08 -0.87 -11.12
N TRP A 65 -16.16 -0.17 -11.78
CA TRP A 65 -15.18 -0.83 -12.63
C TRP A 65 -14.30 -1.80 -11.84
N ILE A 66 -13.85 -1.44 -10.63
CA ILE A 66 -13.08 -2.34 -9.76
C ILE A 66 -13.91 -3.57 -9.41
N ARG A 67 -15.15 -3.40 -8.94
CA ARG A 67 -16.04 -4.53 -8.60
C ARG A 67 -16.31 -5.47 -9.77
N ASP A 68 -16.32 -4.94 -11.00
CA ASP A 68 -16.58 -5.71 -12.20
C ASP A 68 -15.36 -6.45 -12.76
N ASN A 69 -14.14 -6.02 -12.42
CA ASN A 69 -12.91 -6.51 -13.08
C ASN A 69 -11.83 -7.04 -12.12
N ALA A 70 -11.96 -6.79 -10.83
CA ALA A 70 -10.91 -7.07 -9.87
C ALA A 70 -11.41 -7.83 -8.64
N ASP A 71 -10.57 -8.71 -8.12
CA ASP A 71 -10.59 -9.09 -6.71
C ASP A 71 -9.74 -8.10 -5.92
N CYS A 72 -10.15 -7.81 -4.69
CA CYS A 72 -9.39 -6.95 -3.79
C CYS A 72 -9.12 -7.67 -2.47
N VAL A 73 -7.89 -7.56 -1.96
CA VAL A 73 -7.47 -8.10 -0.66
C VAL A 73 -6.81 -7.01 0.17
N PHE A 74 -7.12 -6.98 1.46
CA PHE A 74 -6.63 -5.98 2.39
C PHE A 74 -6.13 -6.65 3.66
N VAL A 75 -4.90 -6.34 4.05
CA VAL A 75 -4.35 -6.70 5.37
C VAL A 75 -4.10 -5.42 6.16
N PRO A 76 -5.04 -5.01 7.03
CA PRO A 76 -5.00 -3.70 7.68
C PRO A 76 -3.94 -3.58 8.77
N PHE A 77 -3.46 -4.71 9.31
CA PHE A 77 -2.53 -4.77 10.44
C PHE A 77 -1.50 -5.88 10.22
N MET A 78 -0.45 -5.59 9.42
CA MET A 78 0.60 -6.59 9.14
C MET A 78 1.37 -6.97 10.40
N ASP A 79 1.74 -6.01 11.25
CA ASP A 79 2.30 -6.26 12.58
C ASP A 79 1.18 -6.19 13.65
N LYS A 80 0.28 -7.18 13.65
CA LYS A 80 -0.86 -7.22 14.57
C LYS A 80 -0.46 -7.13 16.04
N ASP A 81 0.60 -7.81 16.42
CA ASP A 81 1.07 -7.77 17.81
C ASP A 81 1.54 -6.38 18.20
N GLY A 82 2.35 -5.73 17.38
CA GLY A 82 2.81 -4.39 17.65
C GLY A 82 1.72 -3.34 17.70
N VAL A 83 0.71 -3.48 16.86
CA VAL A 83 -0.46 -2.58 16.87
C VAL A 83 -1.21 -2.66 18.20
N GLU A 84 -1.47 -3.86 18.70
CA GLU A 84 -2.21 -4.09 19.94
C GLU A 84 -1.37 -3.80 21.19
N ASP A 85 -0.06 -3.98 21.11
CA ASP A 85 0.87 -3.71 22.21
C ASP A 85 1.31 -2.24 22.28
N GLY A 86 0.97 -1.43 21.27
CA GLY A 86 1.33 -0.01 21.20
C GLY A 86 2.79 0.24 20.82
N ASP A 87 3.41 -0.69 20.10
CA ASP A 87 4.80 -0.60 19.67
C ASP A 87 5.00 0.43 18.54
N GLN A 88 6.23 0.93 18.42
CA GLN A 88 6.64 1.74 17.27
C GLN A 88 6.74 0.88 15.99
N GLY A 89 7.25 -0.34 16.08
CA GLY A 89 7.22 -1.35 15.02
C GLY A 89 8.48 -1.45 14.15
N LYS A 90 9.27 -0.40 13.97
CA LYS A 90 10.52 -0.46 13.16
C LYS A 90 11.67 -1.20 13.84
N ASN A 91 11.67 -1.25 15.17
CA ASN A 91 12.70 -1.91 15.99
C ASN A 91 12.34 -3.35 16.35
N ARG A 92 11.53 -4.01 15.52
CA ARG A 92 11.18 -5.42 15.73
C ARG A 92 12.41 -6.31 15.70
N ARG A 93 12.40 -7.35 16.51
CA ARG A 93 13.41 -8.41 16.51
C ARG A 93 12.90 -9.63 15.74
N PRO A 94 13.71 -10.24 14.87
CA PRO A 94 15.14 -9.98 14.61
C PRO A 94 15.44 -8.79 13.69
N HIS A 95 14.44 -8.25 12.93
CA HIS A 95 14.58 -7.10 12.04
C HIS A 95 13.24 -6.41 11.82
N ASP A 96 13.26 -5.29 11.10
CA ASP A 96 12.09 -4.54 10.65
C ASP A 96 11.10 -5.48 9.91
N HIS A 97 9.83 -5.43 10.29
CA HIS A 97 8.76 -6.27 9.74
C HIS A 97 8.64 -6.13 8.21
N ASN A 98 8.83 -4.91 7.67
CA ASN A 98 8.84 -4.66 6.22
C ASN A 98 10.25 -4.84 5.60
N ARG A 99 11.08 -5.71 6.18
CA ARG A 99 12.36 -6.20 5.64
C ARG A 99 12.42 -7.73 5.63
N ASP A 100 11.29 -8.38 5.92
CA ASP A 100 11.19 -9.83 6.12
C ASP A 100 10.77 -10.61 4.87
N TYR A 101 10.52 -9.96 3.75
CA TYR A 101 9.96 -10.60 2.56
C TYR A 101 10.93 -11.58 1.86
N MET A 102 12.23 -11.55 2.18
CA MET A 102 13.17 -12.61 1.79
C MET A 102 13.14 -13.75 2.82
N ALA A 103 13.39 -13.47 4.07
CA ALA A 103 13.55 -14.46 5.14
C ALA A 103 12.22 -15.14 5.54
N GLY A 104 11.12 -14.37 5.63
CA GLY A 104 9.81 -14.89 5.99
C GLY A 104 9.74 -15.41 7.43
N ILE A 105 10.35 -14.73 8.38
CA ILE A 105 10.34 -15.11 9.80
C ILE A 105 8.99 -14.78 10.44
N TYR A 106 8.38 -13.64 10.08
CA TYR A 106 7.10 -13.24 10.60
C TYR A 106 5.93 -14.00 9.96
N THR A 107 5.02 -14.49 10.80
CA THR A 107 3.87 -15.31 10.35
C THR A 107 3.00 -14.57 9.35
N SER A 108 2.71 -13.29 9.58
CA SER A 108 1.87 -12.48 8.69
C SER A 108 2.55 -12.22 7.34
N VAL A 109 3.87 -12.07 7.30
CA VAL A 109 4.61 -11.92 6.04
C VAL A 109 4.54 -13.20 5.21
N ARG A 110 4.78 -14.38 5.82
CA ARG A 110 4.61 -15.67 5.12
C ARG A 110 3.20 -15.85 4.59
N ALA A 111 2.20 -15.64 5.46
CA ALA A 111 0.81 -15.81 5.10
C ALA A 111 0.35 -14.84 3.99
N PHE A 112 0.83 -13.59 4.01
CA PHE A 112 0.55 -12.63 2.94
C PHE A 112 1.21 -13.04 1.62
N LYS A 113 2.45 -13.53 1.64
CA LYS A 113 3.12 -14.05 0.43
C LYS A 113 2.33 -15.22 -0.19
N GLU A 114 1.92 -16.18 0.62
CA GLU A 114 1.11 -17.32 0.19
C GLU A 114 -0.26 -16.89 -0.35
N LEU A 115 -0.93 -15.96 0.37
CA LEU A 115 -2.18 -15.36 -0.07
C LEU A 115 -2.03 -14.72 -1.45
N LEU A 116 -1.03 -13.84 -1.62
CA LEU A 116 -0.83 -13.10 -2.87
C LEU A 116 -0.58 -14.04 -4.05
N VAL A 117 0.28 -15.03 -3.88
CA VAL A 117 0.56 -16.02 -4.93
C VAL A 117 -0.71 -16.77 -5.32
N ARG A 118 -1.47 -17.29 -4.33
CA ARG A 118 -2.71 -18.02 -4.57
C ARG A 118 -3.79 -17.16 -5.23
N GLU A 119 -4.03 -15.96 -4.70
CA GLU A 119 -5.11 -15.08 -5.18
C GLU A 119 -4.79 -14.44 -6.54
N SER A 120 -3.52 -14.31 -6.90
CA SER A 120 -3.11 -13.70 -8.16
C SER A 120 -3.03 -14.66 -9.35
N HIS A 121 -3.34 -15.95 -9.15
CA HIS A 121 -3.32 -16.91 -10.24
C HIS A 121 -4.24 -16.50 -11.39
N GLY A 122 -3.67 -16.30 -12.58
CA GLY A 122 -4.39 -15.81 -13.77
C GLY A 122 -4.80 -14.35 -13.74
N LYS A 123 -4.32 -13.55 -12.80
CA LYS A 123 -4.61 -12.11 -12.64
C LYS A 123 -3.32 -11.28 -12.65
N ARG A 124 -3.45 -10.01 -13.03
CA ARG A 124 -2.37 -9.01 -12.90
C ARG A 124 -2.47 -8.34 -11.54
N ILE A 125 -1.34 -8.15 -10.86
CA ILE A 125 -1.30 -7.56 -9.51
C ILE A 125 -1.12 -6.04 -9.59
N VAL A 126 -1.94 -5.30 -8.85
CA VAL A 126 -1.75 -3.90 -8.48
C VAL A 126 -1.62 -3.85 -6.96
N PHE A 127 -0.45 -3.44 -6.47
CA PHE A 127 -0.13 -3.50 -5.05
C PHE A 127 0.22 -2.13 -4.48
N PHE A 128 -0.33 -1.84 -3.31
CA PHE A 128 -0.05 -0.67 -2.50
C PHE A 128 0.31 -1.08 -1.08
N ASP A 129 1.50 -0.68 -0.64
CA ASP A 129 1.92 -0.77 0.75
C ASP A 129 1.74 0.61 1.41
N LEU A 130 0.88 0.70 2.41
CA LEU A 130 0.46 1.96 3.00
C LEU A 130 1.21 2.19 4.32
N HIS A 131 1.92 3.30 4.39
CA HIS A 131 2.80 3.69 5.47
C HIS A 131 2.58 5.13 5.93
N SER A 132 3.31 5.54 6.96
CA SER A 132 3.43 6.92 7.37
C SER A 132 4.91 7.31 7.50
N PRO A 133 5.31 8.51 7.04
CA PRO A 133 6.71 8.88 6.93
C PRO A 133 7.35 9.15 8.28
N HIS A 134 8.67 9.16 8.30
CA HIS A 134 9.44 9.64 9.42
C HIS A 134 9.34 11.18 9.50
N VAL A 135 8.79 11.71 10.58
CA VAL A 135 8.42 13.13 10.71
C VAL A 135 9.61 14.09 10.71
N ARG A 136 10.81 13.64 11.04
CA ARG A 136 12.01 14.49 11.10
C ARG A 136 13.26 13.68 10.77
N SER A 137 14.12 14.18 9.92
CA SER A 137 15.54 13.78 9.80
C SER A 137 16.01 12.93 8.62
N PHE A 138 15.28 12.81 7.53
CA PHE A 138 15.93 12.34 6.31
C PHE A 138 16.27 13.52 5.39
N PRO A 139 17.49 13.57 4.82
CA PRO A 139 17.95 14.68 3.97
C PRO A 139 17.09 14.97 2.74
N ASN A 140 16.07 14.17 2.47
CA ASN A 140 15.17 14.33 1.34
C ASN A 140 13.71 14.01 1.70
N CYS A 141 13.37 13.89 2.99
CA CYS A 141 12.00 14.04 3.42
C CYS A 141 11.73 15.52 3.53
N PRO A 142 10.61 16.01 3.00
CA PRO A 142 10.23 17.39 3.17
C PRO A 142 10.16 17.73 4.67
N GLU A 143 10.50 18.95 5.02
CA GLU A 143 10.36 19.47 6.39
C GLU A 143 8.90 19.38 6.88
N GLN A 144 7.98 19.10 5.99
CA GLN A 144 6.56 18.97 6.23
C GLN A 144 6.11 17.53 6.09
N ASP A 145 5.28 17.13 7.00
CA ASP A 145 4.53 15.91 7.05
C ASP A 145 3.51 15.86 5.89
N CYS A 146 3.71 14.99 4.91
CA CYS A 146 2.98 15.03 3.63
C CYS A 146 2.68 13.64 3.08
N ALA A 147 1.84 13.58 2.03
CA ALA A 147 1.64 12.37 1.25
C ALA A 147 2.65 12.29 0.09
N PHE A 148 3.26 11.13 -0.08
CA PHE A 148 4.15 10.87 -1.21
C PHE A 148 4.24 9.37 -1.55
N THR A 149 4.81 9.07 -2.71
CA THR A 149 5.02 7.70 -3.18
C THR A 149 6.47 7.45 -3.56
N PHE A 150 6.82 6.17 -3.70
CA PHE A 150 8.14 5.77 -4.18
C PHE A 150 8.11 5.35 -5.64
N GLY A 151 9.06 5.86 -6.42
CA GLY A 151 9.36 5.35 -7.76
C GLY A 151 10.01 3.97 -7.70
N SER A 152 10.10 3.29 -8.84
CA SER A 152 10.66 1.96 -8.96
C SER A 152 11.94 1.97 -9.81
N PRO A 153 12.96 1.16 -9.46
CA PRO A 153 14.11 0.93 -10.31
C PRO A 153 13.76 0.13 -11.59
N VAL A 154 12.63 -0.59 -11.58
CA VAL A 154 12.14 -1.32 -12.76
C VAL A 154 11.39 -0.37 -13.68
N ALA A 155 11.94 -0.08 -14.87
CA ALA A 155 11.44 0.94 -15.79
C ALA A 155 9.94 0.80 -16.10
N LYS A 156 9.46 -0.42 -16.34
CA LYS A 156 8.05 -0.69 -16.66
C LYS A 156 7.13 -0.38 -15.48
N ASN A 157 7.52 -0.76 -14.26
CA ASN A 157 6.76 -0.43 -13.05
C ASN A 157 6.82 1.08 -12.78
N ASN A 158 7.99 1.70 -12.91
CA ASN A 158 8.15 3.14 -12.72
C ASN A 158 7.27 3.97 -13.67
N ALA A 159 7.14 3.57 -14.92
CA ALA A 159 6.24 4.23 -15.88
C ALA A 159 4.77 4.17 -15.41
N ARG A 160 4.33 3.04 -14.86
CA ARG A 160 2.97 2.85 -14.31
C ARG A 160 2.76 3.65 -13.04
N VAL A 161 3.74 3.64 -12.13
CA VAL A 161 3.71 4.47 -10.91
C VAL A 161 3.63 5.96 -11.28
N ASN A 162 4.39 6.42 -12.27
CA ASN A 162 4.32 7.82 -12.71
C ASN A 162 2.95 8.18 -13.36
N ALA A 163 2.33 7.25 -14.07
CA ALA A 163 0.97 7.45 -14.58
C ALA A 163 -0.06 7.48 -13.44
N PHE A 164 0.08 6.60 -12.45
CA PHE A 164 -0.73 6.63 -11.23
C PHE A 164 -0.59 7.96 -10.48
N ARG A 165 0.62 8.47 -10.30
CA ARG A 165 0.89 9.78 -9.66
C ARG A 165 0.14 10.91 -10.35
N ARG A 166 0.21 10.99 -11.68
CA ARG A 166 -0.53 12.00 -12.45
C ARG A 166 -2.03 11.90 -12.24
N ASN A 167 -2.58 10.70 -12.29
CA ASN A 167 -4.01 10.48 -12.04
C ASN A 167 -4.37 10.81 -10.59
N TRP A 168 -3.49 10.56 -9.62
CA TRP A 168 -3.77 10.84 -8.21
C TRP A 168 -3.75 12.34 -7.92
N MET A 169 -2.84 13.10 -8.52
CA MET A 169 -2.88 14.57 -8.46
C MET A 169 -4.24 15.13 -8.95
N GLU A 170 -4.79 14.56 -10.02
CA GLU A 170 -6.09 15.01 -10.55
C GLU A 170 -7.26 14.57 -9.66
N THR A 171 -7.25 13.34 -9.16
CA THR A 171 -8.37 12.82 -8.34
C THR A 171 -8.36 13.34 -6.91
N ALA A 172 -7.23 13.79 -6.39
CA ALA A 172 -7.09 14.40 -5.06
C ALA A 172 -7.26 15.93 -5.08
N LYS A 173 -7.42 16.54 -6.26
CA LYS A 173 -7.54 18.00 -6.40
C LYS A 173 -8.80 18.50 -5.72
N GLY A 174 -8.64 19.49 -4.86
CA GLY A 174 -9.76 20.11 -4.13
C GLY A 174 -10.20 19.36 -2.88
N GLY A 175 -9.59 18.22 -2.56
CA GLY A 175 -9.81 17.50 -1.31
C GLY A 175 -9.19 18.19 -0.09
N ALA A 176 -9.63 17.81 1.10
CA ALA A 176 -9.09 18.31 2.37
C ALA A 176 -7.59 18.03 2.53
N LEU A 177 -7.14 16.88 1.98
CA LEU A 177 -5.73 16.50 1.90
C LEU A 177 -5.38 16.32 0.42
N ALA A 178 -4.53 17.20 -0.11
CA ALA A 178 -4.13 17.15 -1.51
C ALA A 178 -2.86 16.32 -1.69
N TYR A 179 -2.85 15.45 -2.70
CA TYR A 179 -1.62 14.86 -3.21
C TYR A 179 -1.15 15.67 -4.41
N ASP A 180 0.02 16.28 -4.33
CA ASP A 180 0.58 17.14 -5.38
C ASP A 180 1.86 16.59 -6.05
N GLY A 181 2.35 15.44 -5.58
CA GLY A 181 3.52 14.75 -6.11
C GLY A 181 4.88 15.43 -5.88
N LYS A 182 4.92 16.61 -5.21
CA LYS A 182 6.17 17.36 -5.00
C LYS A 182 7.20 16.60 -4.18
N ASN A 183 6.71 15.78 -3.26
CA ASN A 183 7.53 15.04 -2.30
C ASN A 183 7.79 13.59 -2.74
N ASP A 184 7.37 13.22 -3.94
CA ASP A 184 7.59 11.88 -4.47
C ASP A 184 9.07 11.52 -4.58
N ILE A 185 9.42 10.37 -4.03
CA ILE A 185 10.78 9.87 -4.06
C ILE A 185 11.03 9.11 -5.37
N LYS A 186 12.00 9.60 -6.14
CA LYS A 186 12.45 8.93 -7.37
C LYS A 186 13.32 7.73 -7.02
N ALA A 187 13.27 6.68 -7.84
CA ALA A 187 14.19 5.55 -7.74
C ALA A 187 15.65 6.04 -7.79
N GLY A 188 16.51 5.45 -6.97
CA GLY A 188 17.92 5.84 -6.89
C GLY A 188 18.17 7.22 -6.27
N LYS A 189 17.18 7.85 -5.63
CA LYS A 189 17.29 9.15 -4.97
C LYS A 189 16.83 9.09 -3.53
N GLY A 190 17.47 9.89 -2.68
CA GLY A 190 17.05 10.07 -1.29
C GLY A 190 16.89 8.74 -0.53
N TYR A 191 15.77 8.60 0.17
CA TYR A 191 15.49 7.39 0.96
C TYR A 191 15.39 6.10 0.12
N SER A 192 15.08 6.20 -1.18
CA SER A 192 15.07 5.04 -2.08
C SER A 192 16.44 4.34 -2.17
N VAL A 193 17.54 5.09 -2.08
CA VAL A 193 18.92 4.53 -2.06
C VAL A 193 19.11 3.56 -0.90
N LYS A 194 18.62 3.92 0.30
CA LYS A 194 18.70 3.03 1.46
C LYS A 194 17.88 1.76 1.24
N MET A 195 16.66 1.89 0.75
CA MET A 195 15.78 0.74 0.47
C MET A 195 16.36 -0.20 -0.59
N GLU A 196 17.03 0.35 -1.60
CA GLU A 196 17.71 -0.44 -2.63
C GLU A 196 18.92 -1.19 -2.05
N LYS A 197 19.71 -0.56 -1.20
CA LYS A 197 20.80 -1.21 -0.46
C LYS A 197 20.29 -2.31 0.48
N ASP A 198 19.20 -2.05 1.20
CA ASP A 198 18.55 -3.05 2.06
C ASP A 198 18.13 -4.27 1.23
N ARG A 199 17.49 -4.05 0.08
CA ARG A 199 17.10 -5.10 -0.87
C ARG A 199 18.31 -5.93 -1.32
N ASP A 200 19.38 -5.27 -1.73
CA ASP A 200 20.60 -5.92 -2.23
C ASP A 200 21.32 -6.71 -1.12
N ALA A 201 21.12 -6.33 0.14
CA ALA A 201 21.57 -7.06 1.33
C ALA A 201 20.60 -8.18 1.78
N GLY A 202 19.55 -8.48 1.02
CA GLY A 202 18.56 -9.52 1.35
C GLY A 202 17.47 -9.07 2.33
N LEU A 203 17.42 -7.79 2.69
CA LEU A 203 16.38 -7.19 3.53
C LEU A 203 15.24 -6.65 2.63
N LEU A 204 14.43 -7.56 2.12
CA LEU A 204 13.43 -7.26 1.09
C LEU A 204 12.13 -6.75 1.70
N SER A 205 11.66 -5.59 1.22
CA SER A 205 10.34 -5.07 1.59
C SER A 205 9.21 -5.69 0.73
N SER A 206 7.97 -5.56 1.23
CA SER A 206 6.73 -5.98 0.55
C SER A 206 6.69 -5.51 -0.91
N ARG A 207 6.92 -4.24 -1.12
CA ARG A 207 6.89 -3.57 -2.42
C ARG A 207 7.84 -4.21 -3.43
N TYR A 208 9.08 -4.46 -3.05
CA TYR A 208 10.09 -5.07 -3.93
C TYR A 208 9.82 -6.55 -4.17
N TRP A 209 9.33 -7.25 -3.15
CA TRP A 209 8.96 -8.65 -3.31
C TRP A 209 7.78 -8.81 -4.28
N VAL A 210 6.75 -7.96 -4.16
CA VAL A 210 5.60 -7.98 -5.09
C VAL A 210 6.03 -7.54 -6.48
N GLU A 211 6.89 -6.52 -6.61
CA GLU A 211 7.43 -6.08 -7.90
C GLU A 211 8.13 -7.19 -8.67
N ALA A 212 8.79 -8.11 -7.96
CA ALA A 212 9.48 -9.27 -8.56
C ALA A 212 8.54 -10.41 -8.98
N GLN A 213 7.24 -10.36 -8.65
CA GLN A 213 6.31 -11.40 -9.10
C GLN A 213 6.05 -11.33 -10.61
N PRO A 214 5.97 -12.47 -11.31
CA PRO A 214 5.87 -12.50 -12.79
C PRO A 214 4.62 -11.82 -13.32
N ASN A 215 3.54 -11.80 -12.55
CA ASN A 215 2.27 -11.16 -12.88
C ASN A 215 2.09 -9.77 -12.22
N CYS A 216 3.13 -9.22 -11.59
CA CYS A 216 3.08 -7.86 -11.07
C CYS A 216 2.89 -6.87 -12.22
N TRP A 217 1.80 -6.10 -12.16
CA TRP A 217 1.57 -5.01 -13.08
C TRP A 217 2.05 -3.68 -12.49
N MET A 218 1.72 -3.38 -11.24
CA MET A 218 2.21 -2.20 -10.53
C MET A 218 2.40 -2.50 -9.05
N SER A 219 3.51 -2.04 -8.48
CA SER A 219 3.80 -2.13 -7.05
C SER A 219 4.42 -0.83 -6.58
N THR A 220 3.86 -0.22 -5.53
CA THR A 220 4.39 1.00 -4.92
C THR A 220 4.12 1.05 -3.43
N CYS A 221 4.88 1.88 -2.72
CA CYS A 221 4.62 2.29 -1.35
C CYS A 221 4.06 3.71 -1.36
N CYS A 222 3.07 3.96 -0.53
CA CYS A 222 2.49 5.28 -0.30
C CYS A 222 2.66 5.64 1.18
N GLU A 223 3.12 6.84 1.44
CA GLU A 223 3.33 7.40 2.77
C GLU A 223 2.29 8.50 3.02
N PHE A 224 1.74 8.55 4.23
CA PHE A 224 0.73 9.53 4.63
C PHE A 224 1.15 10.22 5.92
N GLY A 225 1.30 11.52 5.89
CA GLY A 225 1.73 12.34 7.02
C GLY A 225 0.86 12.17 8.28
N TYR A 226 1.46 12.41 9.45
CA TYR A 226 0.77 12.24 10.74
C TYR A 226 -0.14 13.41 11.09
N SER A 227 0.21 14.61 10.72
CA SER A 227 -0.53 15.80 11.14
C SER A 227 -0.84 16.78 10.03
N LEU A 228 0.00 16.92 9.02
CA LEU A 228 -0.17 17.95 8.00
C LEU A 228 -0.56 17.38 6.61
N CYS A 229 0.00 16.33 6.10
CA CYS A 229 -0.36 15.68 4.82
C CYS A 229 -0.91 16.64 3.71
N ASN A 230 -0.22 17.76 3.47
CA ASN A 230 -0.67 18.89 2.62
C ASN A 230 -1.98 19.56 3.05
N GLY A 231 -2.29 19.51 4.32
CA GLY A 231 -3.43 20.04 5.03
C GLY A 231 -3.46 19.44 6.43
N ILE A 232 -4.30 19.91 7.32
CA ILE A 232 -4.42 19.33 8.66
C ILE A 232 -5.02 17.92 8.51
N TYR A 233 -4.26 16.91 8.94
CA TYR A 233 -4.73 15.51 8.85
C TYR A 233 -5.93 15.28 9.77
N SER A 234 -6.96 14.70 9.20
CA SER A 234 -8.12 14.17 9.93
C SER A 234 -8.47 12.79 9.38
N GLN A 235 -9.19 11.97 10.14
CA GLN A 235 -9.65 10.67 9.65
C GLN A 235 -10.56 10.82 8.40
N ALA A 236 -11.41 11.85 8.38
CA ALA A 236 -12.26 12.14 7.23
C ALA A 236 -11.42 12.50 5.99
N GLY A 237 -10.41 13.36 6.15
CA GLY A 237 -9.47 13.70 5.08
C GLY A 237 -8.64 12.48 4.62
N GLY A 238 -8.23 11.61 5.55
CA GLY A 238 -7.58 10.35 5.21
C GLY A 238 -8.46 9.44 4.36
N ARG A 239 -9.76 9.30 4.68
CA ARG A 239 -10.71 8.53 3.87
C ARG A 239 -10.90 9.16 2.48
N GLU A 240 -11.01 10.48 2.40
CA GLU A 240 -11.10 11.20 1.13
C GLU A 240 -9.86 10.96 0.25
N LEU A 241 -8.67 11.02 0.86
CA LEU A 241 -7.41 10.72 0.18
C LEU A 241 -7.36 9.27 -0.32
N GLY A 242 -7.87 8.33 0.47
CA GLY A 242 -8.01 6.92 0.07
C GLY A 242 -8.94 6.71 -1.11
N ARG A 243 -10.09 7.39 -1.13
CA ARG A 243 -11.01 7.36 -2.28
C ARG A 243 -10.34 7.89 -3.53
N SER A 244 -9.62 9.01 -3.43
CA SER A 244 -8.90 9.60 -4.57
C SER A 244 -7.78 8.69 -5.09
N LEU A 245 -7.07 7.99 -4.20
CA LEU A 245 -6.04 7.01 -4.54
C LEU A 245 -6.62 5.85 -5.37
N LEU A 246 -7.75 5.27 -4.93
CA LEU A 246 -8.39 4.17 -5.68
C LEU A 246 -8.88 4.64 -7.05
N LYS A 247 -9.51 5.81 -7.14
CA LYS A 247 -9.91 6.40 -8.43
C LYS A 247 -8.72 6.51 -9.38
N ALA A 248 -7.60 7.02 -8.88
CA ALA A 248 -6.37 7.14 -9.65
C ALA A 248 -5.84 5.79 -10.13
N ALA A 249 -5.84 4.79 -9.25
CA ALA A 249 -5.40 3.43 -9.59
C ALA A 249 -6.28 2.81 -10.68
N ALA A 250 -7.61 2.90 -10.55
CA ALA A 250 -8.56 2.41 -11.55
C ALA A 250 -8.37 3.10 -12.91
N ARG A 251 -8.25 4.44 -12.93
CA ARG A 251 -7.99 5.22 -14.15
C ARG A 251 -6.68 4.80 -14.83
N THR A 252 -5.64 4.59 -14.03
CA THR A 252 -4.32 4.18 -14.53
C THR A 252 -4.39 2.82 -15.20
N VAL A 253 -5.04 1.86 -14.55
CA VAL A 253 -5.21 0.52 -15.13
C VAL A 253 -6.05 0.58 -16.41
N LYS A 254 -7.17 1.30 -16.41
CA LYS A 254 -8.06 1.46 -17.57
C LYS A 254 -7.35 2.07 -18.77
N SER A 255 -6.45 3.04 -18.54
CA SER A 255 -5.77 3.75 -19.63
C SER A 255 -4.58 2.98 -20.22
N LEU A 256 -3.84 2.21 -19.40
CA LEU A 256 -2.58 1.57 -19.80
C LEU A 256 -2.68 0.06 -20.04
N ALA A 257 -3.79 -0.57 -19.70
CA ALA A 257 -3.96 -2.03 -19.81
C ALA A 257 -4.69 -2.49 -21.08
N LYS A 258 -4.82 -1.57 -22.05
CA LYS A 258 -5.40 -1.85 -23.39
C LYS A 258 -4.49 -2.77 -24.18
#